data_5b4cf2bdaaaad00931241a322f8ce26c
#
_entry.id   5b4cf2bdaaaad00931241a322f8ce26c
#
_cell.length_a   1.000
_cell.length_b   1.000
_cell.length_c   1.000
_cell.angle_alpha   90.00
_cell.angle_beta   90.00
_cell.angle_gamma   90.00
#
_symmetry.space_group_name_H-M   'P 1'
#
loop_
_entity.id
_entity.type
_entity.pdbx_description
1 polymer ?
#
loop_
_entity_poly.entity_id
_entity_poly.type
_entity_poly.pdbx_seq_one_letter_code
_entity_poly.pdbx_strand_id
1 'polypeptide(L)'
;MTIFLLLSSLHPGNYLHGQEQPDTLSFYLPNILVTAIESKTPGTVSLLPASTLEHTQPITIADLTQLLPGGLTNNSGVTDAQYFSVREVSLKNGVNQFHKNAAMGAQIWVDGSPLHFNTGINEPYEGYDARFLSLNQVKEAEIIRGIPSARYGNLTNSVLLLKTHQGRMPLSTSIRYNPKLKQYMLGKGFCISPQGHTLNLLADYTSQGDFHTGGIRLANLYHWLPAGKKLELSLTYTSRIGKEKQFVNEQNHTQRQRLDQRFSIQGEWQPDRRWLKKLSLRIDGSLQKSKQTKSQVNNASSQLYTDQKESGEWEANVLSSNYMYTLVNESRPFYVETEMLASTSFPLRQRREISLAAGFSWRGEGNEGRGRDFDRQRPPSTSIRPRSFREIPSLHTFGGFIEATYRTPN
;
A
#
# COMPACT_ATOMS: atom_id res chain seq x y z
N MET A 1 23.12 11.54 -10.05
CA MET A 1 23.04 13.00 -10.00
C MET A 1 21.57 13.35 -9.85
N THR A 2 21.17 13.75 -8.66
CA THR A 2 19.77 14.07 -8.33
C THR A 2 19.66 15.59 -8.32
N ILE A 3 18.90 16.14 -9.26
CA ILE A 3 18.66 17.60 -9.35
C ILE A 3 17.33 17.87 -8.65
N PHE A 4 17.39 18.59 -7.51
CA PHE A 4 16.23 19.20 -6.86
C PHE A 4 16.05 20.62 -7.41
N LEU A 5 14.95 20.86 -8.08
CA LEU A 5 14.51 22.23 -8.40
C LEU A 5 13.43 22.64 -7.39
N LEU A 6 13.87 23.33 -6.34
CA LEU A 6 13.02 24.14 -5.47
C LEU A 6 12.84 25.51 -6.12
N LEU A 7 11.70 25.75 -6.75
CA LEU A 7 11.30 27.11 -7.13
C LEU A 7 10.71 27.80 -5.90
N SER A 8 11.57 28.47 -5.12
CA SER A 8 11.14 29.42 -4.10
C SER A 8 10.84 30.77 -4.75
N SER A 9 9.71 31.33 -4.37
CA SER A 9 9.28 32.69 -4.74
C SER A 9 10.33 33.74 -4.34
N LEU A 10 10.79 34.48 -5.31
CA LEU A 10 11.61 35.69 -5.12
C LEU A 10 10.80 36.78 -4.40
N HIS A 11 11.25 37.15 -3.22
CA HIS A 11 10.90 38.44 -2.61
C HIS A 11 12.10 39.37 -2.78
N PRO A 12 11.93 40.61 -3.24
CA PRO A 12 13.01 41.58 -3.26
C PRO A 12 13.10 42.32 -1.92
N GLY A 13 14.27 42.39 -1.34
CA GLY A 13 14.44 43.28 -0.21
C GLY A 13 15.76 43.18 0.53
N ASN A 14 16.56 44.21 0.37
CA ASN A 14 17.56 44.73 1.27
C ASN A 14 18.97 44.13 1.26
N TYR A 15 19.84 44.86 0.57
CA TYR A 15 21.29 44.79 0.73
C TYR A 15 21.71 45.30 2.12
N LEU A 16 22.42 44.51 2.88
CA LEU A 16 23.24 44.96 3.99
C LEU A 16 24.66 44.36 3.86
N HIS A 17 25.62 45.25 4.11
CA HIS A 17 27.03 45.17 4.01
C HIS A 17 27.70 43.90 4.55
N GLY A 18 28.75 43.49 3.85
CA GLY A 18 29.62 42.36 4.15
C GLY A 18 30.40 42.50 5.44
N GLN A 19 30.51 41.38 6.12
CA GLN A 19 31.69 41.04 6.92
C GLN A 19 32.22 39.72 6.36
N GLU A 20 33.48 39.75 5.95
CA GLU A 20 34.25 38.57 5.55
C GLU A 20 34.35 37.63 6.77
N GLN A 21 33.68 36.48 6.72
CA GLN A 21 33.95 35.34 7.57
C GLN A 21 34.66 34.27 6.75
N PRO A 22 35.63 33.54 7.35
CA PRO A 22 36.39 32.53 6.64
C PRO A 22 35.50 31.37 6.15
N ASP A 23 35.74 30.98 4.90
CA ASP A 23 35.10 29.89 4.18
C ASP A 23 35.31 28.54 4.86
N THR A 24 34.54 28.29 5.90
CA THR A 24 34.25 26.90 6.35
C THR A 24 32.78 26.65 6.05
N LEU A 25 32.49 26.08 4.89
CA LEU A 25 31.19 25.48 4.59
C LEU A 25 30.98 24.28 5.52
N SER A 26 30.50 24.55 6.73
CA SER A 26 30.02 23.49 7.61
C SER A 26 28.61 23.07 7.16
N PHE A 27 28.54 21.98 6.43
CA PHE A 27 27.25 21.32 6.16
C PHE A 27 26.78 20.64 7.44
N TYR A 28 25.83 21.24 8.13
CA TYR A 28 25.05 20.53 9.13
C TYR A 28 24.13 19.55 8.41
N LEU A 29 24.51 18.28 8.36
CA LEU A 29 23.58 17.21 8.03
C LEU A 29 22.61 17.10 9.21
N PRO A 30 21.33 17.41 9.06
CA PRO A 30 20.38 17.19 10.13
C PRO A 30 20.36 15.71 10.48
N ASN A 31 20.42 15.40 11.77
CA ASN A 31 20.41 14.04 12.27
C ASN A 31 19.15 13.32 11.77
N ILE A 32 19.34 12.14 11.22
CA ILE A 32 18.20 11.24 10.90
C ILE A 32 17.58 10.85 12.24
N LEU A 33 16.42 11.41 12.53
CA LEU A 33 15.71 11.15 13.78
C LEU A 33 14.71 10.02 13.58
N VAL A 34 15.03 8.84 14.04
CA VAL A 34 14.06 7.75 14.22
C VAL A 34 13.61 7.80 15.68
N THR A 35 12.43 8.30 15.92
CA THR A 35 11.88 8.40 17.27
C THR A 35 11.07 7.15 17.57
N ALA A 36 11.50 6.38 18.59
CA ALA A 36 10.61 5.41 19.22
C ALA A 36 9.65 6.20 20.10
N ILE A 37 8.40 6.33 19.68
CA ILE A 37 7.37 6.94 20.48
C ILE A 37 6.77 5.85 21.36
N GLU A 38 6.68 6.12 22.64
CA GLU A 38 5.85 5.34 23.56
C GLU A 38 4.40 5.53 23.12
N SER A 39 3.92 4.59 22.32
CA SER A 39 2.60 4.64 21.69
C SER A 39 1.52 4.53 22.75
N LYS A 40 0.38 5.17 22.49
CA LYS A 40 -0.86 4.99 23.26
C LYS A 40 -1.40 3.55 23.21
N THR A 41 -0.81 2.71 22.36
CA THR A 41 -1.13 1.29 22.19
C THR A 41 0.02 0.42 22.67
N PRO A 42 -0.24 -0.75 23.26
CA PRO A 42 0.82 -1.69 23.62
C PRO A 42 1.54 -2.17 22.35
N GLY A 43 2.79 -1.79 22.20
CA GLY A 43 3.61 -2.17 21.05
C GLY A 43 4.79 -1.23 20.84
N THR A 44 5.83 -1.70 20.17
CA THR A 44 6.97 -0.85 19.78
C THR A 44 6.61 -0.10 18.51
N VAL A 45 6.49 1.21 18.60
CA VAL A 45 6.20 2.09 17.47
C VAL A 45 7.47 2.81 17.06
N SER A 46 7.74 2.88 15.77
CA SER A 46 8.78 3.72 15.19
C SER A 46 8.15 4.72 14.23
N LEU A 47 8.43 5.99 14.46
CA LEU A 47 7.96 7.09 13.61
C LEU A 47 9.10 7.58 12.74
N LEU A 48 8.86 7.69 11.45
CA LEU A 48 9.72 8.32 10.46
C LEU A 48 9.06 9.64 10.03
N PRO A 49 9.50 10.78 10.57
CA PRO A 49 8.91 12.08 10.25
C PRO A 49 9.28 12.53 8.84
N ALA A 50 8.58 13.55 8.34
CA ALA A 50 8.80 14.13 7.01
C ALA A 50 10.27 14.47 6.74
N SER A 51 10.96 15.08 7.71
CA SER A 51 12.37 15.43 7.59
C SER A 51 13.27 14.21 7.32
N THR A 52 13.03 13.09 8.00
CA THR A 52 13.76 11.84 7.76
C THR A 52 13.50 11.32 6.34
N LEU A 53 12.24 11.33 5.89
CA LEU A 53 11.87 10.87 4.55
C LEU A 53 12.45 11.77 3.45
N GLU A 54 12.48 13.08 3.67
CA GLU A 54 13.07 14.05 2.75
C GLU A 54 14.58 13.87 2.62
N HIS A 55 15.30 13.56 3.71
CA HIS A 55 16.73 13.33 3.69
C HIS A 55 17.12 11.96 3.11
N THR A 56 16.43 10.92 3.53
CA THR A 56 16.74 9.55 3.09
C THR A 56 16.21 9.25 1.71
N GLN A 57 15.16 9.97 1.27
CA GLN A 57 14.52 9.85 -0.04
C GLN A 57 14.26 8.38 -0.43
N PRO A 58 13.51 7.61 0.39
CA PRO A 58 13.29 6.22 0.12
C PRO A 58 12.56 6.04 -1.22
N ILE A 59 13.01 5.09 -2.01
CA ILE A 59 12.42 4.74 -3.30
C ILE A 59 11.39 3.63 -3.11
N THR A 60 11.72 2.71 -2.21
CA THR A 60 10.98 1.48 -1.97
C THR A 60 10.60 1.33 -0.49
N ILE A 61 9.63 0.48 -0.21
CA ILE A 61 9.31 0.13 1.18
C ILE A 61 10.49 -0.55 1.88
N ALA A 62 11.31 -1.30 1.14
CA ALA A 62 12.53 -1.88 1.70
C ALA A 62 13.46 -0.79 2.28
N ASP A 63 13.56 0.36 1.61
CA ASP A 63 14.36 1.48 2.11
C ASP A 63 13.81 2.04 3.42
N LEU A 64 12.48 2.07 3.59
CA LEU A 64 11.85 2.46 4.86
C LEU A 64 12.17 1.46 5.98
N THR A 65 12.16 0.16 5.67
CA THR A 65 12.44 -0.86 6.68
C THR A 65 13.89 -0.87 7.10
N GLN A 66 14.83 -0.46 6.23
CA GLN A 66 16.26 -0.30 6.59
C GLN A 66 16.50 0.77 7.65
N LEU A 67 15.64 1.78 7.72
CA LEU A 67 15.73 2.84 8.72
C LEU A 67 15.29 2.37 10.11
N LEU A 68 14.74 1.16 10.22
CA LEU A 68 14.23 0.64 11.48
C LEU A 68 15.28 -0.19 12.23
N PRO A 69 15.37 -0.06 13.55
CA PRO A 69 16.20 -0.94 14.36
C PRO A 69 15.77 -2.41 14.20
N GLY A 70 16.70 -3.27 13.77
CA GLY A 70 16.44 -4.69 13.56
C GLY A 70 15.60 -5.01 12.31
N GLY A 71 15.47 -4.08 11.38
CA GLY A 71 14.87 -4.31 10.08
C GLY A 71 15.71 -5.30 9.28
N LEU A 72 15.14 -6.44 8.91
CA LEU A 72 15.73 -7.37 7.97
C LEU A 72 15.34 -6.92 6.57
N THR A 73 16.31 -6.49 5.79
CA THR A 73 16.08 -6.17 4.39
C THR A 73 16.30 -7.40 3.55
N ASN A 74 15.25 -7.87 2.90
CA ASN A 74 15.42 -8.64 1.69
C ASN A 74 15.82 -7.64 0.60
N ASN A 75 17.05 -7.69 0.11
CA ASN A 75 17.46 -7.01 -1.10
C ASN A 75 16.75 -7.66 -2.29
N SER A 76 15.46 -7.39 -2.44
CA SER A 76 14.79 -7.63 -3.70
C SER A 76 15.40 -6.67 -4.72
N GLY A 77 15.71 -7.17 -5.90
CA GLY A 77 16.17 -6.31 -6.99
C GLY A 77 15.18 -5.16 -7.20
N VAL A 78 15.66 -4.04 -7.71
CA VAL A 78 14.82 -2.82 -7.93
C VAL A 78 13.61 -3.12 -8.81
N THR A 79 13.68 -4.17 -9.64
CA THR A 79 12.62 -4.60 -10.56
C THR A 79 11.69 -5.67 -10.00
N ASP A 80 12.09 -6.31 -8.88
CA ASP A 80 11.31 -7.40 -8.30
C ASP A 80 10.10 -6.88 -7.52
N ALA A 81 9.04 -7.69 -7.44
CA ALA A 81 7.89 -7.39 -6.61
C ALA A 81 8.31 -7.23 -5.15
N GLN A 82 7.83 -6.18 -4.50
CA GLN A 82 8.23 -5.82 -3.15
C GLN A 82 7.05 -5.93 -2.21
N TYR A 83 7.22 -6.72 -1.16
CA TYR A 83 6.21 -6.93 -0.13
C TYR A 83 6.71 -6.40 1.20
N PHE A 84 5.83 -5.74 1.93
CA PHE A 84 6.16 -5.26 3.28
C PHE A 84 6.14 -6.41 4.27
N SER A 85 7.25 -6.59 4.96
CA SER A 85 7.40 -7.59 6.00
C SER A 85 8.39 -7.08 7.07
N VAL A 86 8.08 -7.34 8.33
CA VAL A 86 8.95 -7.03 9.47
C VAL A 86 9.06 -8.27 10.34
N ARG A 87 10.28 -8.69 10.67
CA ARG A 87 10.57 -9.87 11.53
C ARG A 87 10.04 -11.20 10.98
N GLU A 88 9.88 -11.36 9.69
CA GLU A 88 9.66 -12.68 9.13
C GLU A 88 10.91 -13.52 9.31
N VAL A 89 10.77 -14.65 10.00
CA VAL A 89 11.77 -15.70 9.94
C VAL A 89 11.67 -16.31 8.54
N SER A 90 12.53 -15.88 7.66
CA SER A 90 12.70 -16.51 6.36
C SER A 90 13.24 -17.91 6.62
N LEU A 91 12.41 -18.92 6.60
CA LEU A 91 12.83 -20.30 6.53
C LEU A 91 13.51 -20.50 5.17
N LYS A 92 14.80 -20.21 5.13
CA LYS A 92 15.71 -20.45 3.99
C LYS A 92 15.96 -21.94 3.80
N ASN A 93 14.98 -22.79 3.83
CA ASN A 93 15.16 -24.18 3.42
C ASN A 93 14.36 -24.39 2.15
N GLY A 94 15.08 -24.42 1.07
CA GLY A 94 14.86 -24.55 -0.34
C GLY A 94 13.76 -25.48 -0.87
N VAL A 95 12.73 -25.81 -0.13
CA VAL A 95 11.72 -26.75 -0.61
C VAL A 95 10.31 -26.18 -0.66
N ASN A 96 9.97 -25.16 0.09
CA ASN A 96 8.62 -24.61 0.02
C ASN A 96 8.59 -23.09 0.29
N GLN A 97 8.56 -22.31 -0.77
CA GLN A 97 8.16 -20.89 -0.73
C GLN A 97 6.67 -20.69 -0.34
N PHE A 98 5.98 -21.76 0.01
CA PHE A 98 4.54 -21.79 0.31
C PHE A 98 4.15 -21.22 1.66
N HIS A 99 5.08 -20.78 2.49
CA HIS A 99 4.78 -20.36 3.87
C HIS A 99 4.86 -18.86 4.13
N LYS A 100 5.06 -18.05 3.12
CA LYS A 100 4.84 -16.60 3.25
C LYS A 100 3.34 -16.33 3.16
N ASN A 101 2.65 -16.53 4.27
CA ASN A 101 1.26 -16.10 4.38
C ASN A 101 1.21 -14.57 4.56
N ALA A 102 1.66 -13.85 3.53
CA ALA A 102 1.70 -12.40 3.51
C ALA A 102 0.30 -11.80 3.67
N ALA A 103 -0.74 -12.55 3.32
CA ALA A 103 -2.13 -12.13 3.56
C ALA A 103 -2.49 -12.02 5.05
N MET A 104 -1.73 -12.67 5.94
CA MET A 104 -1.91 -12.59 7.39
C MET A 104 -0.70 -11.97 8.10
N GLY A 105 0.31 -11.53 7.37
CA GLY A 105 1.56 -11.00 7.92
C GLY A 105 1.46 -9.54 8.33
N ALA A 106 2.05 -8.68 7.55
CA ALA A 106 2.06 -7.24 7.76
C ALA A 106 1.08 -6.52 6.84
N GLN A 107 0.45 -5.47 7.31
CA GLN A 107 -0.44 -4.63 6.49
C GLN A 107 0.13 -3.24 6.28
N ILE A 108 -0.22 -2.64 5.14
CA ILE A 108 0.06 -1.24 4.82
C ILE A 108 -1.26 -0.48 4.83
N TRP A 109 -1.29 0.63 5.55
CA TRP A 109 -2.41 1.55 5.62
C TRP A 109 -1.98 2.90 5.10
N VAL A 110 -2.78 3.51 4.23
CA VAL A 110 -2.52 4.86 3.69
C VAL A 110 -3.67 5.77 4.09
N ASP A 111 -3.37 6.82 4.84
CA ASP A 111 -4.36 7.77 5.37
C ASP A 111 -5.52 7.09 6.09
N GLY A 112 -5.23 6.05 6.87
CA GLY A 112 -6.23 5.30 7.63
C GLY A 112 -7.02 4.25 6.85
N SER A 113 -6.73 4.04 5.56
CA SER A 113 -7.31 3.01 4.70
C SER A 113 -6.34 1.87 4.46
N PRO A 114 -6.72 0.61 4.66
CA PRO A 114 -5.86 -0.53 4.39
C PRO A 114 -5.64 -0.73 2.89
N LEU A 115 -4.43 -1.16 2.51
CA LEU A 115 -4.16 -1.65 1.18
C LEU A 115 -4.46 -3.14 1.11
N HIS A 116 -5.35 -3.50 0.20
CA HIS A 116 -5.80 -4.88 0.08
C HIS A 116 -4.89 -5.71 -0.79
N PHE A 117 -4.72 -6.97 -0.40
CA PHE A 117 -3.72 -7.90 -0.91
C PHE A 117 -4.16 -8.67 -2.15
N ASN A 118 -5.46 -8.77 -2.40
CA ASN A 118 -6.01 -9.79 -3.28
C ASN A 118 -5.98 -9.41 -4.76
N THR A 119 -4.81 -9.33 -5.31
CA THR A 119 -4.66 -9.29 -6.77
C THR A 119 -4.27 -10.63 -7.36
N GLY A 120 -4.07 -11.63 -6.51
CA GLY A 120 -3.46 -12.91 -6.79
C GLY A 120 -3.94 -13.60 -8.05
N ILE A 121 -3.34 -13.24 -9.16
CA ILE A 121 -3.45 -14.01 -10.39
C ILE A 121 -2.67 -15.32 -10.27
N ASN A 122 -1.52 -15.26 -9.62
CA ASN A 122 -0.58 -16.38 -9.54
C ASN A 122 -0.43 -16.94 -8.13
N GLU A 123 -0.43 -16.09 -7.13
CA GLU A 123 -0.12 -16.46 -5.75
C GLU A 123 -1.03 -15.71 -4.79
N PRO A 124 -2.12 -16.33 -4.31
CA PRO A 124 -3.08 -15.68 -3.40
C PRO A 124 -2.46 -15.30 -2.04
N TYR A 125 -1.21 -15.66 -1.80
CA TYR A 125 -0.49 -15.44 -0.54
C TYR A 125 0.47 -14.23 -0.59
N GLU A 126 0.71 -13.68 -1.77
CA GLU A 126 1.53 -12.48 -1.90
C GLU A 126 0.75 -11.27 -1.37
N GLY A 127 1.40 -10.46 -0.54
CA GLY A 127 0.87 -9.21 -0.05
C GLY A 127 0.70 -8.16 -1.13
N TYR A 128 0.43 -6.91 -0.73
CA TYR A 128 0.37 -5.78 -1.66
C TYR A 128 1.76 -5.51 -2.26
N ASP A 129 1.88 -5.52 -3.58
CA ASP A 129 3.13 -5.15 -4.26
C ASP A 129 3.40 -3.65 -4.07
N ALA A 130 4.38 -3.36 -3.25
CA ALA A 130 4.72 -2.02 -2.83
C ALA A 130 5.26 -1.13 -3.96
N ARG A 131 5.62 -1.70 -5.11
CA ARG A 131 5.98 -0.92 -6.31
C ARG A 131 4.79 -0.08 -6.84
N PHE A 132 3.56 -0.48 -6.49
CA PHE A 132 2.35 0.29 -6.77
C PHE A 132 2.08 1.41 -5.75
N LEU A 133 2.95 1.61 -4.78
CA LEU A 133 2.86 2.68 -3.81
C LEU A 133 3.90 3.76 -4.12
N SER A 134 3.47 5.01 -4.25
CA SER A 134 4.38 6.15 -4.42
C SER A 134 4.82 6.68 -3.06
N LEU A 135 6.04 6.41 -2.65
CA LEU A 135 6.59 6.94 -1.40
C LEU A 135 6.86 8.44 -1.46
N ASN A 136 6.98 9.01 -2.65
CA ASN A 136 7.12 10.47 -2.82
C ASN A 136 5.89 11.26 -2.33
N GLN A 137 4.74 10.61 -2.15
CA GLN A 137 3.52 11.22 -1.64
C GLN A 137 3.41 11.13 -0.11
N VAL A 138 4.31 10.37 0.52
CA VAL A 138 4.28 10.10 1.96
C VAL A 138 4.97 11.22 2.72
N LYS A 139 4.25 11.79 3.67
CA LYS A 139 4.75 12.80 4.60
C LYS A 139 5.32 12.17 5.86
N GLU A 140 4.72 11.11 6.33
CA GLU A 140 5.07 10.46 7.59
C GLU A 140 4.81 8.96 7.47
N ALA A 141 5.70 8.16 8.00
CA ALA A 141 5.52 6.72 8.09
C ALA A 141 5.64 6.28 9.56
N GLU A 142 4.66 5.55 10.04
CA GLU A 142 4.63 4.96 11.37
C GLU A 142 4.60 3.43 11.24
N ILE A 143 5.48 2.76 11.94
CA ILE A 143 5.56 1.30 11.91
C ILE A 143 5.30 0.76 13.30
N ILE A 144 4.19 0.03 13.45
CA ILE A 144 3.81 -0.65 14.68
C ILE A 144 4.34 -2.08 14.60
N ARG A 145 5.26 -2.43 15.50
CA ARG A 145 5.85 -3.76 15.63
C ARG A 145 5.32 -4.44 16.89
N GLY A 146 4.97 -5.70 16.80
CA GLY A 146 4.42 -6.44 17.93
C GLY A 146 2.91 -6.62 17.81
N ILE A 147 2.19 -6.44 18.90
CA ILE A 147 0.73 -6.61 18.94
C ILE A 147 0.06 -5.26 18.65
N PRO A 148 -0.47 -5.03 17.44
CA PRO A 148 -1.23 -3.83 17.16
C PRO A 148 -2.59 -3.85 17.87
N SER A 149 -3.27 -2.72 17.90
CA SER A 149 -4.65 -2.63 18.38
C SER A 149 -5.56 -3.64 17.67
N ALA A 150 -6.56 -4.17 18.38
CA ALA A 150 -7.56 -5.08 17.83
C ALA A 150 -8.32 -4.50 16.61
N ARG A 151 -8.29 -3.20 16.44
CA ARG A 151 -8.80 -2.49 15.25
C ARG A 151 -8.17 -3.00 13.95
N TYR A 152 -6.88 -3.30 13.97
CA TYR A 152 -6.14 -3.80 12.81
C TYR A 152 -6.29 -5.32 12.72
N GLY A 153 -7.47 -5.81 12.38
CA GLY A 153 -7.74 -7.25 12.24
C GLY A 153 -6.83 -7.94 11.21
N ASN A 154 -6.76 -9.27 11.28
CA ASN A 154 -6.04 -10.11 10.31
C ASN A 154 -4.53 -9.85 10.21
N LEU A 155 -3.89 -9.53 11.33
CA LEU A 155 -2.46 -9.28 11.43
C LEU A 155 -1.78 -10.28 12.36
N THR A 156 -0.60 -10.74 11.94
CA THR A 156 0.26 -11.57 12.79
C THR A 156 1.57 -10.87 13.15
N ASN A 157 1.90 -9.77 12.49
CA ASN A 157 3.26 -9.24 12.55
C ASN A 157 3.33 -7.73 12.81
N SER A 158 2.97 -6.90 11.84
CA SER A 158 3.19 -5.45 11.92
C SER A 158 2.23 -4.65 11.04
N VAL A 159 2.10 -3.37 11.34
CA VAL A 159 1.35 -2.41 10.51
C VAL A 159 2.27 -1.27 10.11
N LEU A 160 2.28 -0.96 8.82
CA LEU A 160 2.87 0.25 8.28
C LEU A 160 1.76 1.27 8.01
N LEU A 161 1.76 2.34 8.77
CA LEU A 161 0.83 3.46 8.61
C LEU A 161 1.53 4.58 7.85
N LEU A 162 1.03 4.91 6.68
CA LEU A 162 1.54 5.97 5.84
C LEU A 162 0.56 7.13 5.83
N LYS A 163 1.04 8.32 6.16
CA LYS A 163 0.28 9.55 6.02
C LYS A 163 0.80 10.31 4.81
N THR A 164 -0.10 10.69 3.92
CA THR A 164 0.26 11.47 2.74
C THR A 164 0.18 12.96 3.03
N HIS A 165 0.73 13.77 2.12
CA HIS A 165 0.57 15.20 2.20
C HIS A 165 -0.90 15.60 2.04
N GLN A 166 -1.44 16.32 3.00
CA GLN A 166 -2.80 16.87 3.02
C GLN A 166 -2.75 18.34 3.39
N GLY A 167 -3.79 19.09 3.02
CA GLY A 167 -3.87 20.50 3.34
C GLY A 167 -3.23 21.40 2.27
N ARG A 168 -3.00 22.67 2.61
CA ARG A 168 -2.35 23.62 1.72
C ARG A 168 -0.89 23.22 1.48
N MET A 169 -0.53 23.02 0.23
CA MET A 169 0.82 22.66 -0.19
C MET A 169 1.20 23.49 -1.43
N PRO A 170 2.39 24.10 -1.47
CA PRO A 170 2.89 24.75 -2.68
C PRO A 170 3.01 23.73 -3.81
N LEU A 171 3.15 24.21 -5.04
CA LEU A 171 3.48 23.33 -6.15
C LEU A 171 4.83 22.67 -5.87
N SER A 172 4.83 21.36 -5.76
CA SER A 172 6.02 20.55 -5.54
C SER A 172 6.25 19.63 -6.73
N THR A 173 7.49 19.54 -7.16
CA THR A 173 7.94 18.65 -8.21
C THR A 173 9.13 17.85 -7.70
N SER A 174 9.17 16.57 -8.02
CA SER A 174 10.32 15.72 -7.73
C SER A 174 10.70 14.95 -8.98
N ILE A 175 11.97 15.00 -9.34
CA ILE A 175 12.53 14.26 -10.47
C ILE A 175 13.72 13.47 -9.96
N ARG A 176 13.67 12.15 -10.13
CA ARG A 176 14.79 11.24 -9.88
C ARG A 176 15.13 10.52 -11.16
N TYR A 177 16.38 10.54 -11.50
CA TYR A 177 16.85 9.91 -12.72
C TYR A 177 18.15 9.15 -12.50
N ASN A 178 18.13 7.86 -12.83
CA ASN A 178 19.31 7.05 -13.07
C ASN A 178 19.04 6.05 -14.20
N PRO A 179 20.02 5.34 -14.76
CA PRO A 179 19.81 4.45 -15.90
C PRO A 179 18.73 3.36 -15.70
N LYS A 180 18.47 2.94 -14.45
CA LYS A 180 17.50 1.89 -14.11
C LYS A 180 16.22 2.42 -13.45
N LEU A 181 16.22 3.69 -13.02
CA LEU A 181 15.10 4.30 -12.32
C LEU A 181 14.81 5.70 -12.85
N LYS A 182 13.57 5.93 -13.25
CA LYS A 182 13.05 7.26 -13.60
C LYS A 182 11.79 7.49 -12.80
N GLN A 183 11.79 8.54 -11.99
CA GLN A 183 10.62 8.93 -11.20
C GLN A 183 10.32 10.41 -11.41
N TYR A 184 9.06 10.71 -11.61
CA TYR A 184 8.53 12.05 -11.76
C TYR A 184 7.32 12.19 -10.83
N MET A 185 7.25 13.28 -10.10
CA MET A 185 6.10 13.60 -9.26
C MET A 185 5.73 15.06 -9.43
N LEU A 186 4.44 15.32 -9.42
CA LEU A 186 3.85 16.65 -9.39
C LEU A 186 2.76 16.66 -8.32
N GLY A 187 2.78 17.64 -7.42
CA GLY A 187 1.80 17.77 -6.37
C GLY A 187 1.45 19.21 -6.06
N LYS A 188 0.18 19.46 -5.73
CA LYS A 188 -0.30 20.76 -5.25
C LYS A 188 -1.48 20.60 -4.32
N GLY A 189 -1.48 21.35 -3.23
CA GLY A 189 -2.60 21.46 -2.30
C GLY A 189 -3.23 22.85 -2.38
N PHE A 190 -4.53 22.87 -2.66
CA PHE A 190 -5.33 24.09 -2.73
C PHE A 190 -6.12 24.27 -1.44
N CYS A 191 -6.18 25.50 -0.93
CA CYS A 191 -7.14 25.87 0.07
C CYS A 191 -8.39 26.39 -0.64
N ILE A 192 -9.53 25.70 -0.48
CA ILE A 192 -10.80 26.05 -1.13
C ILE A 192 -11.54 27.09 -0.32
N SER A 193 -11.42 27.02 1.01
CA SER A 193 -12.16 27.90 1.93
C SER A 193 -11.30 28.30 3.13
N PRO A 194 -11.48 29.52 3.68
CA PRO A 194 -10.84 29.95 4.93
C PRO A 194 -11.14 29.02 6.13
N GLN A 195 -12.22 28.26 6.06
CA GLN A 195 -12.60 27.28 7.07
C GLN A 195 -11.73 26.02 7.10
N GLY A 196 -10.71 25.94 6.21
CA GLY A 196 -9.76 24.82 6.17
C GLY A 196 -10.15 23.71 5.20
N HIS A 197 -11.12 23.93 4.29
CA HIS A 197 -11.40 22.98 3.22
C HIS A 197 -10.24 22.97 2.23
N THR A 198 -9.73 21.79 1.92
CA THR A 198 -8.56 21.64 1.05
C THR A 198 -8.76 20.57 -0.01
N LEU A 199 -8.10 20.76 -1.16
CA LEU A 199 -8.02 19.80 -2.25
C LEU A 199 -6.55 19.56 -2.58
N ASN A 200 -6.09 18.34 -2.48
CA ASN A 200 -4.77 17.92 -2.89
C ASN A 200 -4.82 17.11 -4.18
N LEU A 201 -4.01 17.50 -5.13
CA LEU A 201 -3.77 16.81 -6.40
C LEU A 201 -2.34 16.31 -6.43
N LEU A 202 -2.16 15.03 -6.68
CA LEU A 202 -0.86 14.40 -6.81
C LEU A 202 -0.86 13.52 -8.05
N ALA A 203 0.19 13.60 -8.85
CA ALA A 203 0.44 12.73 -9.98
C ALA A 203 1.86 12.23 -9.93
N ASP A 204 2.09 10.97 -10.23
CA ASP A 204 3.42 10.39 -10.26
C ASP A 204 3.56 9.37 -11.38
N TYR A 205 4.79 9.21 -11.82
CA TYR A 205 5.20 8.16 -12.74
C TYR A 205 6.54 7.60 -12.31
N THR A 206 6.66 6.29 -12.33
CA THR A 206 7.89 5.56 -12.01
C THR A 206 8.14 4.52 -13.08
N SER A 207 9.37 4.47 -13.57
CA SER A 207 9.88 3.43 -14.46
C SER A 207 11.10 2.79 -13.81
N GLN A 208 11.07 1.49 -13.63
CA GLN A 208 12.15 0.67 -13.07
C GLN A 208 12.43 -0.49 -14.01
N GLY A 209 13.41 -0.33 -14.91
CA GLY A 209 13.62 -1.30 -15.98
C GLY A 209 12.36 -1.47 -16.83
N ASP A 210 11.86 -2.70 -16.92
CA ASP A 210 10.65 -3.06 -17.68
C ASP A 210 9.35 -2.90 -16.89
N PHE A 211 9.42 -2.43 -15.65
CA PHE A 211 8.26 -2.09 -14.83
C PHE A 211 7.96 -0.61 -14.89
N HIS A 212 6.75 -0.27 -15.27
CA HIS A 212 6.26 1.11 -15.38
C HIS A 212 4.98 1.26 -14.58
N THR A 213 4.91 2.27 -13.74
CA THR A 213 3.69 2.60 -12.99
C THR A 213 3.47 4.10 -12.99
N GLY A 214 2.22 4.50 -13.02
CA GLY A 214 1.82 5.88 -12.89
C GLY A 214 0.49 5.99 -12.19
N GLY A 215 0.24 7.09 -11.53
CA GLY A 215 -0.98 7.28 -10.81
C GLY A 215 -1.33 8.72 -10.53
N ILE A 216 -2.60 8.91 -10.22
CA ILE A 216 -3.15 10.17 -9.72
C ILE A 216 -3.80 9.91 -8.37
N ARG A 217 -3.73 10.88 -7.49
CA ARG A 217 -4.41 10.92 -6.21
C ARG A 217 -5.11 12.26 -6.03
N LEU A 218 -6.37 12.18 -5.66
CA LEU A 218 -7.21 13.30 -5.28
C LEU A 218 -7.58 13.11 -3.80
N ALA A 219 -7.35 14.12 -2.98
CA ALA A 219 -7.76 14.08 -1.58
C ALA A 219 -8.41 15.41 -1.21
N ASN A 220 -9.65 15.32 -0.75
CA ASN A 220 -10.42 16.43 -0.25
C ASN A 220 -10.57 16.30 1.27
N LEU A 221 -10.37 17.39 1.99
CA LEU A 221 -10.57 17.47 3.41
C LEU A 221 -11.53 18.63 3.71
N TYR A 222 -12.60 18.33 4.40
CA TYR A 222 -13.63 19.28 4.80
C TYR A 222 -13.71 19.35 6.32
N HIS A 223 -13.59 20.56 6.85
CA HIS A 223 -13.78 20.82 8.27
C HIS A 223 -15.08 21.60 8.48
N TRP A 224 -15.88 21.13 9.39
CA TRP A 224 -17.10 21.80 9.79
C TRP A 224 -17.17 21.88 11.31
N LEU A 225 -17.39 23.08 11.83
CA LEU A 225 -17.40 23.38 13.27
C LEU A 225 -18.75 23.95 13.71
N PRO A 226 -19.86 23.21 13.65
CA PRO A 226 -21.15 23.72 14.12
C PRO A 226 -21.17 23.74 15.64
N ALA A 227 -21.36 24.92 16.24
CA ALA A 227 -21.61 25.08 17.67
C ALA A 227 -20.65 24.34 18.61
N GLY A 228 -19.35 24.45 18.36
CA GLY A 228 -18.30 23.83 19.19
C GLY A 228 -18.11 22.34 18.97
N LYS A 229 -18.82 21.73 18.03
CA LYS A 229 -18.64 20.31 17.64
C LYS A 229 -17.79 20.22 16.38
N LYS A 230 -16.75 19.41 16.41
CA LYS A 230 -15.88 19.21 15.24
C LYS A 230 -16.42 18.05 14.39
N LEU A 231 -16.69 18.33 13.12
CA LEU A 231 -16.95 17.34 12.09
C LEU A 231 -15.89 17.49 11.01
N GLU A 232 -15.20 16.40 10.70
CA GLU A 232 -14.20 16.31 9.66
C GLU A 232 -14.61 15.23 8.66
N LEU A 233 -14.56 15.55 7.37
CA LEU A 233 -14.84 14.60 6.30
C LEU A 233 -13.65 14.58 5.33
N SER A 234 -13.07 13.42 5.13
CA SER A 234 -11.99 13.18 4.17
C SER A 234 -12.49 12.29 3.05
N LEU A 235 -12.29 12.72 1.82
CA LEU A 235 -12.58 11.96 0.61
C LEU A 235 -11.28 11.77 -0.16
N THR A 236 -10.93 10.53 -0.43
CA THR A 236 -9.70 10.21 -1.18
C THR A 236 -10.03 9.28 -2.35
N TYR A 237 -9.50 9.62 -3.51
CA TYR A 237 -9.52 8.75 -4.68
C TYR A 237 -8.09 8.58 -5.21
N THR A 238 -7.73 7.36 -5.52
CA THR A 238 -6.43 7.03 -6.11
C THR A 238 -6.65 6.11 -7.31
N SER A 239 -6.05 6.43 -8.43
CA SER A 239 -6.01 5.56 -9.61
C SER A 239 -4.57 5.34 -10.02
N ARG A 240 -4.17 4.08 -10.20
CA ARG A 240 -2.83 3.69 -10.61
C ARG A 240 -2.87 2.67 -11.74
N ILE A 241 -1.99 2.87 -12.71
CA ILE A 241 -1.79 1.95 -13.83
C ILE A 241 -0.37 1.40 -13.72
N GLY A 242 -0.22 0.10 -13.93
CA GLY A 242 1.09 -0.55 -14.00
C GLY A 242 1.19 -1.45 -15.21
N LYS A 243 2.38 -1.49 -15.77
CA LYS A 243 2.75 -2.42 -16.85
C LYS A 243 4.11 -3.00 -16.54
N GLU A 244 4.24 -4.29 -16.73
CA GLU A 244 5.48 -5.02 -16.54
C GLU A 244 5.67 -5.98 -17.70
N LYS A 245 6.90 -6.10 -18.17
CA LYS A 245 7.27 -7.04 -19.21
C LYS A 245 8.57 -7.72 -18.80
N GLN A 246 8.50 -9.01 -18.54
CA GLN A 246 9.64 -9.83 -18.17
C GLN A 246 10.00 -10.72 -19.34
N PHE A 247 11.20 -10.57 -19.86
CA PHE A 247 11.76 -11.43 -20.88
C PHE A 247 12.79 -12.35 -20.26
N VAL A 248 12.64 -13.65 -20.47
CA VAL A 248 13.69 -14.63 -20.23
C VAL A 248 14.45 -14.85 -21.54
N ASN A 249 13.72 -14.98 -22.65
CA ASN A 249 14.19 -15.03 -24.03
C ASN A 249 13.01 -14.68 -24.96
N GLU A 250 13.21 -14.69 -26.28
CA GLU A 250 12.16 -14.36 -27.26
C GLU A 250 10.92 -15.27 -27.15
N GLN A 251 11.10 -16.53 -26.76
CA GLN A 251 10.03 -17.52 -26.65
C GLN A 251 9.37 -17.52 -25.27
N ASN A 252 10.10 -17.10 -24.22
CA ASN A 252 9.63 -17.14 -22.85
C ASN A 252 9.50 -15.71 -22.30
N HIS A 253 8.30 -15.20 -22.25
CA HIS A 253 8.03 -13.87 -21.74
C HIS A 253 6.72 -13.80 -20.95
N THR A 254 6.66 -12.88 -20.01
CA THR A 254 5.48 -12.59 -19.24
C THR A 254 5.18 -11.10 -19.33
N GLN A 255 3.92 -10.76 -19.66
CA GLN A 255 3.43 -9.39 -19.65
C GLN A 255 2.36 -9.29 -18.59
N ARG A 256 2.43 -8.22 -17.76
CA ARG A 256 1.42 -7.90 -16.76
C ARG A 256 0.93 -6.48 -16.98
N GLN A 257 -0.38 -6.30 -16.89
CA GLN A 257 -1.04 -5.00 -16.91
C GLN A 257 -1.97 -4.94 -15.70
N ARG A 258 -1.95 -3.82 -15.00
CA ARG A 258 -2.80 -3.62 -13.83
C ARG A 258 -3.35 -2.20 -13.81
N LEU A 259 -4.63 -2.09 -13.51
CA LEU A 259 -5.30 -0.86 -13.13
C LEU A 259 -5.83 -1.07 -11.70
N ASP A 260 -5.48 -0.17 -10.81
CA ASP A 260 -5.88 -0.17 -9.42
C ASP A 260 -6.61 1.15 -9.11
N GLN A 261 -7.87 1.07 -8.71
CA GLN A 261 -8.69 2.21 -8.35
C GLN A 261 -9.17 2.04 -6.91
N ARG A 262 -8.94 3.06 -6.10
CA ARG A 262 -9.31 3.05 -4.69
C ARG A 262 -10.02 4.33 -4.32
N PHE A 263 -11.01 4.22 -3.49
CA PHE A 263 -11.70 5.32 -2.88
C PHE A 263 -11.80 5.10 -1.37
N SER A 264 -11.76 6.18 -0.62
CA SER A 264 -11.95 6.19 0.82
C SER A 264 -12.77 7.40 1.22
N ILE A 265 -13.77 7.16 2.04
CA ILE A 265 -14.60 8.18 2.69
C ILE A 265 -14.42 7.99 4.19
N GLN A 266 -13.93 9.01 4.88
CA GLN A 266 -13.73 8.98 6.32
C GLN A 266 -14.41 10.18 6.95
N GLY A 267 -15.32 9.92 7.89
CA GLY A 267 -15.99 10.92 8.69
C GLY A 267 -15.56 10.81 10.15
N GLU A 268 -15.20 11.91 10.75
CA GLU A 268 -14.87 11.98 12.16
C GLU A 268 -15.73 13.07 12.84
N TRP A 269 -16.51 12.66 13.80
CA TRP A 269 -17.37 13.53 14.58
C TRP A 269 -16.96 13.52 16.06
N GLN A 270 -16.76 14.71 16.62
CA GLN A 270 -16.42 14.91 18.03
C GLN A 270 -17.56 15.66 18.71
N PRO A 271 -18.55 14.93 19.29
CA PRO A 271 -19.75 15.54 19.90
C PRO A 271 -19.49 16.16 21.26
N ASP A 272 -18.29 16.03 21.83
CA ASP A 272 -17.88 16.47 23.17
C ASP A 272 -18.87 16.07 24.29
N ARG A 273 -19.33 14.83 24.23
CA ARG A 273 -20.13 14.25 25.28
C ARG A 273 -19.30 13.40 26.24
N ARG A 274 -19.65 13.31 27.51
CA ARG A 274 -18.89 12.54 28.51
C ARG A 274 -18.76 11.05 28.11
N TRP A 275 -19.80 10.48 27.53
CA TRP A 275 -19.85 9.07 27.15
C TRP A 275 -19.37 8.79 25.72
N LEU A 276 -19.22 9.83 24.88
CA LEU A 276 -18.76 9.70 23.50
C LEU A 276 -17.91 10.93 23.16
N LYS A 277 -16.62 10.74 23.05
CA LYS A 277 -15.67 11.80 22.66
C LYS A 277 -15.47 11.86 21.16
N LYS A 278 -15.49 10.70 20.51
CA LYS A 278 -15.21 10.60 19.07
C LYS A 278 -16.02 9.44 18.48
N LEU A 279 -16.66 9.72 17.35
CA LEU A 279 -17.25 8.72 16.47
C LEU A 279 -16.60 8.87 15.10
N SER A 280 -16.09 7.79 14.55
CA SER A 280 -15.54 7.75 13.20
C SER A 280 -16.24 6.70 12.36
N LEU A 281 -16.50 7.03 11.11
CA LEU A 281 -17.01 6.14 10.09
C LEU A 281 -16.00 6.15 8.93
N ARG A 282 -15.64 4.97 8.46
CA ARG A 282 -14.78 4.78 7.30
C ARG A 282 -15.44 3.83 6.30
N ILE A 283 -15.43 4.21 5.05
CA ILE A 283 -15.89 3.39 3.93
C ILE A 283 -14.77 3.38 2.91
N ASP A 284 -14.19 2.22 2.67
CA ASP A 284 -13.12 2.02 1.70
C ASP A 284 -13.59 1.09 0.59
N GLY A 285 -13.12 1.34 -0.61
CA GLY A 285 -13.33 0.43 -1.71
C GLY A 285 -12.14 0.38 -2.65
N SER A 286 -11.90 -0.78 -3.22
CA SER A 286 -10.93 -0.96 -4.29
C SER A 286 -11.49 -1.81 -5.41
N LEU A 287 -11.21 -1.39 -6.64
CA LEU A 287 -11.51 -2.09 -7.86
C LEU A 287 -10.20 -2.27 -8.62
N GLN A 288 -9.87 -3.49 -8.93
CA GLN A 288 -8.66 -3.78 -9.68
C GLN A 288 -9.01 -4.51 -10.98
N LYS A 289 -8.21 -4.26 -11.99
CA LYS A 289 -8.24 -5.01 -13.25
C LYS A 289 -6.81 -5.40 -13.56
N SER A 290 -6.55 -6.70 -13.59
CA SER A 290 -5.23 -7.22 -13.87
C SER A 290 -5.31 -8.25 -14.98
N LYS A 291 -4.39 -8.16 -15.93
CA LYS A 291 -4.20 -9.12 -17.01
C LYS A 291 -2.75 -9.54 -17.05
N GLN A 292 -2.55 -10.84 -17.00
CA GLN A 292 -1.24 -11.45 -17.21
C GLN A 292 -1.30 -12.36 -18.41
N THR A 293 -0.35 -12.19 -19.32
CA THR A 293 -0.14 -13.08 -20.47
C THR A 293 1.24 -13.68 -20.32
N LYS A 294 1.32 -14.99 -20.22
CA LYS A 294 2.54 -15.76 -20.08
C LYS A 294 2.70 -16.66 -21.30
N SER A 295 3.74 -16.45 -22.09
CA SER A 295 4.11 -17.31 -23.21
C SER A 295 5.37 -18.06 -22.86
N GLN A 296 5.34 -19.38 -23.00
CA GLN A 296 6.48 -20.26 -22.69
C GLN A 296 6.47 -21.49 -23.58
N VAL A 297 7.67 -22.06 -23.77
CA VAL A 297 7.83 -23.36 -24.42
C VAL A 297 7.60 -24.45 -23.37
N ASN A 298 6.73 -25.38 -23.71
CA ASN A 298 6.55 -26.64 -22.98
C ASN A 298 7.36 -27.73 -23.65
N ASN A 299 8.43 -28.20 -23.00
CA ASN A 299 9.32 -29.24 -23.48
C ASN A 299 8.91 -30.62 -22.96
N ALA A 300 7.63 -30.88 -22.81
CA ALA A 300 7.14 -32.17 -22.38
C ALA A 300 7.08 -33.17 -23.53
N SER A 301 7.15 -34.46 -23.20
CA SER A 301 6.81 -35.54 -24.15
C SER A 301 5.34 -35.47 -24.55
N SER A 302 4.95 -36.17 -25.60
CA SER A 302 3.55 -36.29 -26.01
C SER A 302 2.71 -36.82 -24.85
N GLN A 303 1.62 -36.13 -24.55
CA GLN A 303 0.73 -36.39 -23.40
C GLN A 303 -0.74 -36.21 -23.81
N LEU A 304 -1.64 -36.77 -23.02
CA LEU A 304 -3.08 -36.59 -23.18
C LEU A 304 -3.56 -35.44 -22.30
N TYR A 305 -4.44 -34.61 -22.84
CA TYR A 305 -5.06 -33.52 -22.12
C TYR A 305 -6.57 -33.54 -22.29
N THR A 306 -7.27 -33.37 -21.19
CA THR A 306 -8.72 -33.08 -21.15
C THR A 306 -8.97 -31.87 -20.24
N ASP A 307 -9.97 -31.06 -20.52
CA ASP A 307 -10.40 -29.94 -19.66
C ASP A 307 -11.42 -30.33 -18.60
N GLN A 308 -11.83 -31.59 -18.57
CA GLN A 308 -12.75 -32.14 -17.57
C GLN A 308 -12.12 -32.12 -16.15
N LYS A 309 -12.95 -31.76 -15.17
CA LYS A 309 -12.55 -31.65 -13.77
C LYS A 309 -12.85 -32.91 -12.96
N GLU A 310 -13.79 -33.73 -13.42
CA GLU A 310 -14.27 -34.92 -12.73
C GLU A 310 -13.51 -36.17 -13.21
N SER A 311 -13.40 -37.15 -12.32
CA SER A 311 -12.84 -38.44 -12.66
C SER A 311 -13.80 -39.24 -13.53
N GLY A 312 -13.32 -39.83 -14.63
CA GLY A 312 -14.13 -40.59 -15.57
C GLY A 312 -13.40 -40.88 -16.87
N GLU A 313 -14.11 -41.48 -17.81
CA GLU A 313 -13.62 -41.67 -19.19
C GLU A 313 -14.03 -40.49 -20.02
N TRP A 314 -13.07 -39.78 -20.59
CA TRP A 314 -13.27 -38.56 -21.34
C TRP A 314 -12.50 -38.54 -22.64
N GLU A 315 -13.00 -37.85 -23.64
CA GLU A 315 -12.22 -37.52 -24.80
C GLU A 315 -11.03 -36.65 -24.44
N ALA A 316 -9.85 -36.96 -24.95
CA ALA A 316 -8.63 -36.23 -24.66
C ALA A 316 -7.92 -35.82 -25.94
N ASN A 317 -7.35 -34.60 -25.91
CA ASN A 317 -6.47 -34.12 -26.97
C ASN A 317 -5.08 -34.73 -26.82
N VAL A 318 -4.53 -35.25 -27.90
CA VAL A 318 -3.13 -35.70 -27.95
C VAL A 318 -2.25 -34.47 -28.16
N LEU A 319 -1.44 -34.16 -27.17
CA LEU A 319 -0.52 -33.03 -27.24
C LEU A 319 0.72 -33.41 -27.99
N SER A 320 1.18 -32.55 -28.91
CA SER A 320 2.48 -32.67 -29.54
C SER A 320 3.61 -32.45 -28.50
N SER A 321 4.80 -33.01 -28.75
CA SER A 321 5.99 -32.65 -27.99
C SER A 321 6.47 -31.25 -28.38
N ASN A 322 7.02 -30.48 -27.43
CA ASN A 322 7.69 -29.19 -27.68
C ASN A 322 6.81 -28.16 -28.39
N TYR A 323 5.83 -27.63 -27.70
CA TYR A 323 4.99 -26.55 -28.21
C TYR A 323 5.10 -25.28 -27.36
N MET A 324 4.81 -24.14 -27.98
CA MET A 324 4.66 -22.89 -27.27
C MET A 324 3.20 -22.72 -26.83
N TYR A 325 2.98 -22.43 -25.55
CA TYR A 325 1.68 -22.10 -25.01
C TYR A 325 1.58 -20.63 -24.63
N THR A 326 0.36 -20.13 -24.63
CA THR A 326 0.03 -18.81 -24.08
C THR A 326 -1.05 -18.99 -23.03
N LEU A 327 -0.72 -18.63 -21.80
CA LEU A 327 -1.61 -18.61 -20.66
C LEU A 327 -2.06 -17.17 -20.40
N VAL A 328 -3.37 -16.94 -20.39
CA VAL A 328 -3.96 -15.64 -20.06
C VAL A 328 -4.70 -15.76 -18.74
N ASN A 329 -4.34 -14.91 -17.79
CA ASN A 329 -5.06 -14.75 -16.53
C ASN A 329 -5.66 -13.34 -16.47
N GLU A 330 -6.98 -13.24 -16.37
CA GLU A 330 -7.70 -11.98 -16.19
C GLU A 330 -8.41 -11.98 -14.83
N SER A 331 -8.00 -11.05 -13.97
CA SER A 331 -8.56 -10.87 -12.63
C SER A 331 -9.22 -9.50 -12.50
N ARG A 332 -10.37 -9.45 -11.83
CA ARG A 332 -11.10 -8.22 -11.49
C ARG A 332 -11.56 -8.29 -10.04
N PRO A 333 -10.61 -8.30 -9.10
CA PRO A 333 -10.96 -8.31 -7.69
C PRO A 333 -11.59 -6.97 -7.29
N PHE A 334 -12.59 -7.06 -6.44
CA PHE A 334 -13.20 -5.93 -5.77
C PHE A 334 -13.14 -6.14 -4.25
N TYR A 335 -13.12 -5.03 -3.55
CA TYR A 335 -13.11 -4.99 -2.11
C TYR A 335 -13.88 -3.77 -1.62
N VAL A 336 -14.70 -3.98 -0.61
CA VAL A 336 -15.40 -2.91 0.11
C VAL A 336 -15.31 -3.19 1.60
N GLU A 337 -14.95 -2.18 2.39
CA GLU A 337 -14.93 -2.26 3.84
C GLU A 337 -15.64 -1.05 4.43
N THR A 338 -16.44 -1.28 5.46
CA THR A 338 -17.03 -0.24 6.29
C THR A 338 -16.61 -0.48 7.73
N GLU A 339 -16.06 0.51 8.39
CA GLU A 339 -15.69 0.48 9.80
C GLU A 339 -16.36 1.65 10.53
N MET A 340 -16.98 1.35 11.66
CA MET A 340 -17.47 2.33 12.61
C MET A 340 -16.72 2.17 13.93
N LEU A 341 -16.17 3.27 14.44
CA LEU A 341 -15.41 3.27 15.68
C LEU A 341 -15.93 4.38 16.61
N ALA A 342 -16.31 4.01 17.81
CA ALA A 342 -16.66 4.91 18.89
C ALA A 342 -15.57 4.88 19.98
N SER A 343 -15.16 6.04 20.47
CA SER A 343 -14.20 6.12 21.56
C SER A 343 -14.56 7.20 22.58
N THR A 344 -14.21 6.92 23.83
CA THR A 344 -14.35 7.83 24.94
C THR A 344 -13.17 7.71 25.88
N SER A 345 -12.95 8.74 26.69
CA SER A 345 -11.95 8.73 27.75
C SER A 345 -12.46 9.36 29.02
N PHE A 346 -12.09 8.78 30.14
CA PHE A 346 -12.49 9.21 31.48
C PHE A 346 -11.22 9.55 32.26
N PRO A 347 -10.99 10.84 32.58
CA PRO A 347 -9.91 11.22 33.46
C PRO A 347 -10.22 10.78 34.90
N LEU A 348 -9.24 10.15 35.51
CA LEU A 348 -9.26 9.72 36.90
C LEU A 348 -8.40 10.65 37.77
N ARG A 349 -8.50 10.50 39.12
CA ARG A 349 -7.62 11.21 40.04
C ARG A 349 -6.14 10.86 39.77
N GLN A 350 -5.21 11.77 40.10
CA GLN A 350 -3.76 11.60 39.97
C GLN A 350 -3.27 11.42 38.51
N ARG A 351 -3.84 12.16 37.55
CA ARG A 351 -3.44 12.10 36.12
C ARG A 351 -3.59 10.72 35.47
N ARG A 352 -4.40 9.84 36.03
CA ARG A 352 -4.75 8.55 35.44
C ARG A 352 -5.90 8.73 34.45
N GLU A 353 -5.95 7.89 33.44
CA GLU A 353 -7.00 7.93 32.41
C GLU A 353 -7.39 6.51 32.00
N ILE A 354 -8.70 6.29 31.84
CA ILE A 354 -9.23 5.10 31.19
C ILE A 354 -9.80 5.53 29.84
N SER A 355 -9.30 4.92 28.77
CA SER A 355 -9.82 5.12 27.42
C SER A 355 -10.50 3.83 26.97
N LEU A 356 -11.71 3.96 26.44
CA LEU A 356 -12.49 2.86 25.88
C LEU A 356 -12.69 3.10 24.39
N ALA A 357 -12.52 2.07 23.58
CA ALA A 357 -12.82 2.06 22.16
C ALA A 357 -13.63 0.82 21.82
N ALA A 358 -14.66 0.99 20.99
CA ALA A 358 -15.45 -0.09 20.45
C ALA A 358 -15.64 0.12 18.95
N GLY A 359 -15.48 -0.91 18.17
CA GLY A 359 -15.60 -0.85 16.73
C GLY A 359 -16.36 -2.02 16.16
N PHE A 360 -16.96 -1.77 15.01
CA PHE A 360 -17.61 -2.75 14.17
C PHE A 360 -17.15 -2.57 12.73
N SER A 361 -16.87 -3.66 12.04
CA SER A 361 -16.49 -3.64 10.64
C SER A 361 -17.24 -4.69 9.84
N TRP A 362 -17.53 -4.34 8.60
CA TRP A 362 -18.01 -5.24 7.57
C TRP A 362 -17.09 -5.16 6.38
N ARG A 363 -16.78 -6.32 5.81
CA ARG A 363 -15.93 -6.48 4.64
C ARG A 363 -16.62 -7.36 3.63
N GLY A 364 -16.64 -6.93 2.36
CA GLY A 364 -17.05 -7.71 1.22
C GLY A 364 -15.92 -7.78 0.18
N GLU A 365 -15.58 -8.96 -0.27
CA GLU A 365 -14.55 -9.16 -1.29
C GLU A 365 -14.93 -10.24 -2.29
N GLY A 366 -14.48 -10.10 -3.54
CA GLY A 366 -14.75 -11.06 -4.59
C GLY A 366 -13.91 -10.78 -5.83
N ASN A 367 -14.10 -11.60 -6.85
CA ASN A 367 -13.38 -11.48 -8.10
C ASN A 367 -14.27 -11.80 -9.31
N GLU A 368 -14.53 -10.81 -10.15
CA GLU A 368 -15.35 -10.93 -11.37
C GLU A 368 -14.52 -11.13 -12.65
N GLY A 369 -13.26 -11.51 -12.52
CA GLY A 369 -12.37 -11.75 -13.65
C GLY A 369 -12.80 -12.96 -14.48
N ARG A 370 -12.35 -12.97 -15.74
CA ARG A 370 -12.52 -14.14 -16.63
C ARG A 370 -11.73 -15.35 -16.13
N GLY A 371 -10.71 -15.12 -15.31
CA GLY A 371 -9.89 -16.16 -14.74
C GLY A 371 -8.79 -16.62 -15.67
N ARG A 372 -8.51 -17.91 -15.61
CA ARG A 372 -7.43 -18.57 -16.36
C ARG A 372 -7.98 -19.16 -17.66
N ASP A 373 -7.33 -18.82 -18.77
CA ASP A 373 -7.67 -19.35 -20.10
C ASP A 373 -6.42 -19.60 -20.95
N PHE A 374 -6.48 -20.60 -21.84
CA PHE A 374 -5.41 -21.01 -22.74
C PHE A 374 -5.98 -21.89 -23.87
N ASP A 375 -5.20 -22.11 -24.91
CA ASP A 375 -5.51 -23.04 -25.99
C ASP A 375 -5.48 -24.50 -25.50
N ARG A 376 -6.59 -25.23 -25.68
CA ARG A 376 -6.73 -26.65 -25.24
C ARG A 376 -5.84 -27.59 -26.02
N GLN A 377 -5.41 -27.21 -27.19
CA GLN A 377 -4.43 -27.97 -27.96
C GLN A 377 -2.98 -27.73 -27.52
N ARG A 378 -2.78 -26.62 -26.73
CA ARG A 378 -1.46 -26.20 -26.25
C ARG A 378 -1.54 -25.75 -24.78
N PRO A 379 -1.96 -26.62 -23.87
CA PRO A 379 -2.08 -26.28 -22.47
C PRO A 379 -0.72 -26.06 -21.79
N PRO A 380 -0.66 -25.26 -20.74
CA PRO A 380 0.58 -25.06 -19.96
C PRO A 380 1.10 -26.35 -19.31
N SER A 381 0.22 -27.24 -18.92
CA SER A 381 0.50 -28.60 -18.44
C SER A 381 -0.78 -29.45 -18.48
N THR A 382 -0.63 -30.76 -18.34
CA THR A 382 -1.76 -31.70 -18.32
C THR A 382 -2.65 -31.58 -17.08
N SER A 383 -2.17 -30.97 -16.00
CA SER A 383 -2.91 -30.78 -14.74
C SER A 383 -3.69 -29.50 -14.66
N ILE A 384 -3.39 -28.50 -15.51
CA ILE A 384 -4.02 -27.18 -15.46
C ILE A 384 -5.33 -27.20 -16.26
N ARG A 385 -6.38 -26.64 -15.68
CA ARG A 385 -7.70 -26.47 -16.30
C ARG A 385 -8.05 -24.99 -16.41
N PRO A 386 -8.82 -24.60 -17.45
CA PRO A 386 -9.45 -23.28 -17.47
C PRO A 386 -10.35 -23.10 -16.24
N ARG A 387 -10.37 -21.89 -15.72
CA ARG A 387 -11.19 -21.59 -14.55
C ARG A 387 -11.66 -20.13 -14.59
N SER A 388 -12.95 -19.90 -14.44
CA SER A 388 -13.48 -18.57 -14.24
C SER A 388 -13.37 -18.15 -12.77
N PHE A 389 -12.95 -16.91 -12.50
CA PHE A 389 -12.96 -16.40 -11.14
C PHE A 389 -14.35 -16.03 -10.66
N ARG A 390 -15.33 -15.85 -11.58
CA ARG A 390 -16.72 -15.62 -11.25
C ARG A 390 -17.41 -16.81 -10.58
N GLU A 391 -16.83 -18.01 -10.72
CA GLU A 391 -17.30 -19.23 -10.03
C GLU A 391 -16.98 -19.22 -8.53
N ILE A 392 -16.10 -18.31 -8.08
CA ILE A 392 -15.71 -18.18 -6.68
C ILE A 392 -16.71 -17.24 -6.01
N PRO A 393 -17.47 -17.70 -5.00
CA PRO A 393 -18.41 -16.84 -4.31
C PRO A 393 -17.71 -15.70 -3.58
N SER A 394 -18.38 -14.55 -3.50
CA SER A 394 -17.89 -13.43 -2.71
C SER A 394 -17.86 -13.75 -1.23
N LEU A 395 -16.83 -13.31 -0.54
CA LEU A 395 -16.66 -13.48 0.90
C LEU A 395 -17.16 -12.23 1.63
N HIS A 396 -17.99 -12.45 2.66
CA HIS A 396 -18.43 -11.38 3.55
C HIS A 396 -17.98 -11.70 4.98
N THR A 397 -17.27 -10.75 5.59
CA THR A 397 -16.74 -10.89 6.93
C THR A 397 -17.27 -9.77 7.82
N PHE A 398 -17.70 -10.12 9.02
CA PHE A 398 -18.10 -9.17 10.05
C PHE A 398 -17.13 -9.27 11.22
N GLY A 399 -16.73 -8.14 11.75
CA GLY A 399 -15.82 -8.04 12.87
C GLY A 399 -16.31 -7.04 13.90
N GLY A 400 -16.01 -7.29 15.16
CA GLY A 400 -16.23 -6.33 16.22
C GLY A 400 -15.16 -6.46 17.28
N PHE A 401 -14.84 -5.35 17.93
CA PHE A 401 -13.86 -5.32 19.02
C PHE A 401 -14.25 -4.31 20.10
N ILE A 402 -13.76 -4.56 21.30
CA ILE A 402 -13.78 -3.62 22.41
C ILE A 402 -12.36 -3.60 23.00
N GLU A 403 -11.81 -2.42 23.19
CA GLU A 403 -10.49 -2.20 23.74
C GLU A 403 -10.57 -1.22 24.92
N ALA A 404 -9.93 -1.53 26.02
CA ALA A 404 -9.78 -0.68 27.18
C ALA A 404 -8.29 -0.42 27.44
N THR A 405 -7.93 0.87 27.55
CA THR A 405 -6.56 1.28 27.87
C THR A 405 -6.55 2.05 29.18
N TYR A 406 -5.76 1.60 30.14
CA TYR A 406 -5.51 2.30 31.40
C TYR A 406 -4.13 2.92 31.37
N ARG A 407 -4.05 4.21 31.64
CA ARG A 407 -2.81 4.96 31.75
C ARG A 407 -2.55 5.37 33.17
N THR A 408 -1.30 5.17 33.60
CA THR A 408 -0.76 5.73 34.84
C THR A 408 0.23 6.85 34.49
N PRO A 409 0.32 7.92 35.28
CA PRO A 409 1.45 8.84 35.15
C PRO A 409 2.72 8.08 35.49
N ASN A 410 3.76 8.26 34.72
CA ASN A 410 5.14 7.89 35.09
C ASN A 410 5.66 8.84 36.15
#